data_022c3e34e6821d6a16799aecb6db405d
#
_entry.id   022c3e34e6821d6a16799aecb6db405d
#
_cell.length_a   1.000
_cell.length_b   1.000
_cell.length_c   1.000
_cell.angle_alpha   90.00
_cell.angle_beta   90.00
_cell.angle_gamma   90.00
#
_symmetry.space_group_name_H-M   'P 1'
#
loop_
_entity.id
_entity.type
_entity.pdbx_description
1 polymer ?
#
loop_
_entity_poly.entity_id
_entity_poly.type
_entity_poly.pdbx_seq_one_letter_code
_entity_poly.pdbx_strand_id
1 'polypeptide(L)'
;VYKRQKPYPVQIIGAIVLHQGRIAEMKTGEGKTLVACLAAYANSLTGKGVHVVTVNDYLAKFQSEEMGKVFHFLNTSIGVVLTGMNKEQKREAYNADITYGTNNEFGFDYLRDNMVIYKKDKVQREHAFAIVDEVDSILIDEARTPLIISGQGDKSTKLYSLADRFAKTLKPVTVVEMDDKADNDLLDGDYIIDEKAKTATLTKSGVKKAEKAFNVINLMDADNMTLAHHINQAIKANGVMKKDIDYVVNDGEVLIVDEFTGRIMPVSYTHLRAHETRR
;
A
#
# COMPACT_ATOMS: atom_id res chain seq x y z
N VAL A 1 -36.60 -7.56 9.64
CA VAL A 1 -37.02 -7.39 8.24
C VAL A 1 -36.69 -8.64 7.42
N TYR A 2 -35.46 -9.16 7.49
CA TYR A 2 -35.02 -10.29 6.65
C TYR A 2 -35.56 -11.67 7.05
N LYS A 3 -36.12 -11.86 8.23
CA LYS A 3 -36.59 -13.16 8.77
C LYS A 3 -37.72 -13.85 8.00
N ARG A 4 -38.45 -13.13 7.12
CA ARG A 4 -39.57 -13.67 6.34
C ARG A 4 -39.39 -13.52 4.81
N GLN A 5 -38.26 -12.97 4.36
CA GLN A 5 -37.99 -12.79 2.93
C GLN A 5 -37.28 -14.02 2.37
N LYS A 6 -37.63 -14.40 1.17
CA LYS A 6 -36.87 -15.37 0.37
C LYS A 6 -35.98 -14.60 -0.62
N PRO A 7 -34.69 -14.97 -0.75
CA PRO A 7 -33.84 -14.40 -1.78
C PRO A 7 -34.44 -14.65 -3.17
N TYR A 8 -34.27 -13.70 -4.08
CA TYR A 8 -34.61 -13.90 -5.48
C TYR A 8 -33.68 -14.92 -6.12
N PRO A 9 -34.15 -15.65 -7.17
CA PRO A 9 -33.30 -16.62 -7.86
C PRO A 9 -31.95 -16.05 -8.31
N VAL A 10 -31.92 -14.82 -8.82
CA VAL A 10 -30.70 -14.12 -9.24
C VAL A 10 -29.72 -13.91 -8.08
N GLN A 11 -30.21 -13.65 -6.87
CA GLN A 11 -29.38 -13.50 -5.68
C GLN A 11 -28.76 -14.83 -5.24
N ILE A 12 -29.52 -15.93 -5.35
CA ILE A 12 -29.01 -17.28 -5.07
C ILE A 12 -27.94 -17.65 -6.11
N ILE A 13 -28.15 -17.35 -7.38
CA ILE A 13 -27.16 -17.57 -8.44
C ILE A 13 -25.89 -16.79 -8.13
N GLY A 14 -26.01 -15.49 -7.79
CA GLY A 14 -24.87 -14.66 -7.40
C GLY A 14 -24.08 -15.24 -6.20
N ALA A 15 -24.77 -15.72 -5.17
CA ALA A 15 -24.14 -16.35 -4.02
C ALA A 15 -23.39 -17.65 -4.39
N ILE A 16 -23.94 -18.47 -5.28
CA ILE A 16 -23.27 -19.69 -5.79
C ILE A 16 -22.02 -19.31 -6.58
N VAL A 17 -22.10 -18.27 -7.45
CA VAL A 17 -20.96 -17.77 -8.22
C VAL A 17 -19.83 -17.32 -7.30
N LEU A 18 -20.14 -16.55 -6.24
CA LEU A 18 -19.17 -16.14 -5.22
C LEU A 18 -18.57 -17.35 -4.48
N HIS A 19 -19.41 -18.31 -4.07
CA HIS A 19 -18.94 -19.54 -3.41
C HIS A 19 -17.95 -20.33 -4.27
N GLN A 20 -18.11 -20.30 -5.60
CA GLN A 20 -17.21 -20.93 -6.55
C GLN A 20 -15.89 -20.16 -6.77
N GLY A 21 -15.66 -19.05 -6.05
CA GLY A 21 -14.49 -18.20 -6.22
C GLY A 21 -14.49 -17.41 -7.54
N ARG A 22 -15.66 -17.07 -8.06
CA ARG A 22 -15.83 -16.32 -9.32
C ARG A 22 -16.32 -14.90 -9.03
N ILE A 23 -16.34 -14.07 -10.06
CA ILE A 23 -16.84 -12.70 -10.02
C ILE A 23 -18.32 -12.69 -10.36
N ALA A 24 -19.14 -12.09 -9.49
CA ALA A 24 -20.56 -11.85 -9.73
C ALA A 24 -20.77 -10.35 -9.99
N GLU A 25 -21.04 -9.97 -11.24
CA GLU A 25 -21.43 -8.62 -11.59
C GLU A 25 -22.92 -8.42 -11.34
N MET A 26 -23.26 -7.43 -10.51
CA MET A 26 -24.63 -7.10 -10.14
C MET A 26 -24.83 -5.59 -10.18
N LYS A 27 -25.96 -5.14 -10.75
CA LYS A 27 -26.31 -3.71 -10.79
C LYS A 27 -26.63 -3.15 -9.40
N THR A 28 -26.54 -1.85 -9.28
CA THR A 28 -26.97 -1.14 -8.06
C THR A 28 -28.46 -1.42 -7.78
N GLY A 29 -28.79 -1.71 -6.53
CA GLY A 29 -30.16 -2.02 -6.10
C GLY A 29 -30.57 -3.49 -6.19
N GLU A 30 -29.76 -4.38 -6.77
CA GLU A 30 -30.07 -5.81 -6.87
C GLU A 30 -29.82 -6.61 -5.57
N GLY A 31 -29.34 -5.94 -4.52
CA GLY A 31 -29.15 -6.55 -3.20
C GLY A 31 -27.84 -7.31 -3.05
N LYS A 32 -26.74 -6.76 -3.56
CA LYS A 32 -25.38 -7.33 -3.44
C LYS A 32 -25.01 -7.72 -2.02
N THR A 33 -25.37 -6.90 -1.02
CA THR A 33 -25.09 -7.17 0.40
C THR A 33 -25.75 -8.47 0.88
N LEU A 34 -26.96 -8.77 0.44
CA LEU A 34 -27.64 -10.03 0.76
C LEU A 34 -26.97 -11.22 0.06
N VAL A 35 -26.53 -11.05 -1.17
CA VAL A 35 -25.79 -12.06 -1.93
C VAL A 35 -24.47 -12.39 -1.23
N ALA A 36 -23.72 -11.38 -0.80
CA ALA A 36 -22.50 -11.56 -0.02
C ALA A 36 -22.78 -12.27 1.33
N CYS A 37 -23.88 -11.89 2.01
CA CYS A 37 -24.30 -12.52 3.25
C CYS A 37 -24.57 -14.04 3.08
N LEU A 38 -25.26 -14.43 2.01
CA LEU A 38 -25.53 -15.85 1.72
C LEU A 38 -24.25 -16.63 1.47
N ALA A 39 -23.34 -16.10 0.65
CA ALA A 39 -22.06 -16.73 0.38
C ALA A 39 -21.15 -16.78 1.60
N ALA A 40 -21.12 -15.70 2.41
CA ALA A 40 -20.34 -15.65 3.65
C ALA A 40 -20.84 -16.70 4.66
N TYR A 41 -22.13 -16.79 4.87
CA TYR A 41 -22.71 -17.82 5.76
C TYR A 41 -22.36 -19.24 5.31
N ALA A 42 -22.58 -19.55 4.03
CA ALA A 42 -22.29 -20.90 3.51
C ALA A 42 -20.83 -21.32 3.72
N ASN A 43 -19.89 -20.37 3.53
CA ASN A 43 -18.45 -20.64 3.70
C ASN A 43 -18.02 -20.62 5.17
N SER A 44 -18.70 -19.88 6.05
CA SER A 44 -18.41 -19.84 7.51
C SER A 44 -18.65 -21.19 8.18
N LEU A 45 -19.56 -22.01 7.67
CA LEU A 45 -19.86 -23.34 8.19
C LEU A 45 -18.64 -24.29 8.19
N THR A 46 -17.60 -23.97 7.46
CA THR A 46 -16.33 -24.71 7.49
C THR A 46 -15.55 -24.49 8.79
N GLY A 47 -15.86 -23.49 9.58
CA GLY A 47 -15.14 -23.09 10.79
C GLY A 47 -13.77 -22.42 10.54
N LYS A 48 -13.37 -22.24 9.28
CA LYS A 48 -12.06 -21.68 8.93
C LYS A 48 -12.02 -20.15 8.86
N GLY A 49 -13.18 -19.49 8.93
CA GLY A 49 -13.34 -18.04 8.85
C GLY A 49 -13.50 -17.51 7.45
N VAL A 50 -14.30 -16.47 7.35
CA VAL A 50 -14.60 -15.76 6.10
C VAL A 50 -14.29 -14.29 6.29
N HIS A 51 -13.59 -13.68 5.33
CA HIS A 51 -13.33 -12.24 5.31
C HIS A 51 -14.28 -11.56 4.30
N VAL A 52 -14.94 -10.49 4.72
CA VAL A 52 -15.72 -9.62 3.83
C VAL A 52 -15.00 -8.29 3.75
N VAL A 53 -14.44 -8.01 2.59
CA VAL A 53 -13.58 -6.85 2.33
C VAL A 53 -14.41 -5.74 1.73
N THR A 54 -14.36 -4.54 2.34
CA THR A 54 -15.06 -3.33 1.90
C THR A 54 -14.06 -2.20 1.63
N VAL A 55 -14.51 -1.14 0.96
CA VAL A 55 -13.65 -0.01 0.60
C VAL A 55 -13.38 0.97 1.76
N ASN A 56 -14.21 1.00 2.80
CA ASN A 56 -14.03 1.92 3.93
C ASN A 56 -14.63 1.38 5.23
N ASP A 57 -14.18 1.96 6.36
CA ASP A 57 -14.61 1.59 7.71
C ASP A 57 -16.11 1.79 7.95
N TYR A 58 -16.72 2.79 7.32
CA TYR A 58 -18.15 3.04 7.45
C TYR A 58 -18.96 1.87 6.89
N LEU A 59 -18.64 1.41 5.69
CA LEU A 59 -19.32 0.25 5.08
C LEU A 59 -19.03 -1.03 5.84
N ALA A 60 -17.80 -1.25 6.30
CA ALA A 60 -17.46 -2.42 7.11
C ALA A 60 -18.34 -2.48 8.38
N LYS A 61 -18.45 -1.37 9.10
CA LYS A 61 -19.28 -1.25 10.29
C LYS A 61 -20.77 -1.39 9.97
N PHE A 62 -21.27 -0.64 9.00
CA PHE A 62 -22.69 -0.65 8.63
C PHE A 62 -23.16 -2.03 8.17
N GLN A 63 -22.41 -2.68 7.27
CA GLN A 63 -22.77 -4.01 6.77
C GLN A 63 -22.66 -5.08 7.86
N SER A 64 -21.64 -5.00 8.73
CA SER A 64 -21.50 -5.94 9.84
C SER A 64 -22.65 -5.82 10.86
N GLU A 65 -23.14 -4.62 11.15
CA GLU A 65 -24.28 -4.40 12.03
C GLU A 65 -25.61 -4.87 11.41
N GLU A 66 -25.82 -4.60 10.13
CA GLU A 66 -27.04 -5.00 9.41
C GLU A 66 -27.11 -6.52 9.23
N MET A 67 -26.07 -7.12 8.66
CA MET A 67 -26.03 -8.55 8.40
C MET A 67 -25.75 -9.35 9.69
N GLY A 68 -25.13 -8.75 10.68
CA GLY A 68 -24.90 -9.33 11.99
C GLY A 68 -26.20 -9.83 12.66
N LYS A 69 -27.30 -9.13 12.45
CA LYS A 69 -28.62 -9.55 12.94
C LYS A 69 -29.06 -10.91 12.35
N VAL A 70 -28.72 -11.14 11.08
CA VAL A 70 -29.00 -12.41 10.39
C VAL A 70 -28.04 -13.49 10.85
N PHE A 71 -26.75 -13.20 10.93
CA PHE A 71 -25.71 -14.15 11.36
C PHE A 71 -25.91 -14.59 12.81
N HIS A 72 -26.21 -13.69 13.73
CA HIS A 72 -26.53 -14.04 15.10
C HIS A 72 -27.77 -14.93 15.22
N PHE A 73 -28.79 -14.66 14.40
CA PHE A 73 -29.97 -15.54 14.35
C PHE A 73 -29.61 -16.96 13.88
N LEU A 74 -28.60 -17.10 13.03
CA LEU A 74 -28.08 -18.36 12.51
C LEU A 74 -26.94 -18.95 13.38
N ASN A 75 -26.75 -18.41 14.58
CA ASN A 75 -25.68 -18.82 15.52
C ASN A 75 -24.28 -18.74 14.94
N THR A 76 -24.01 -17.70 14.13
CA THR A 76 -22.71 -17.44 13.51
C THR A 76 -22.13 -16.15 14.12
N SER A 77 -20.87 -16.23 14.56
CA SER A 77 -20.16 -15.09 15.14
C SER A 77 -19.67 -14.13 14.06
N ILE A 78 -19.71 -12.83 14.39
CA ILE A 78 -19.25 -11.78 13.47
C ILE A 78 -18.30 -10.85 14.19
N GLY A 79 -17.20 -10.49 13.51
CA GLY A 79 -16.24 -9.49 13.93
C GLY A 79 -16.12 -8.38 12.90
N VAL A 80 -15.63 -7.22 13.32
CA VAL A 80 -15.30 -6.11 12.44
C VAL A 80 -13.93 -5.57 12.80
N VAL A 81 -13.10 -5.34 11.81
CA VAL A 81 -11.75 -4.75 11.96
C VAL A 81 -11.81 -3.34 11.40
N LEU A 82 -11.55 -2.36 12.27
CA LEU A 82 -11.59 -0.94 11.96
C LEU A 82 -10.26 -0.27 12.30
N THR A 83 -10.02 0.87 11.70
CA THR A 83 -8.85 1.72 11.99
C THR A 83 -8.81 2.10 13.48
N GLY A 84 -7.61 2.01 14.08
CA GLY A 84 -7.38 2.38 15.47
C GLY A 84 -7.65 1.30 16.52
N MET A 85 -8.11 0.10 16.12
CA MET A 85 -8.26 -1.02 17.05
C MET A 85 -6.91 -1.54 17.55
N ASN A 86 -6.86 -1.95 18.83
CA ASN A 86 -5.69 -2.58 19.41
C ASN A 86 -5.58 -4.07 18.99
N LYS A 87 -4.44 -4.72 19.32
CA LYS A 87 -4.15 -6.10 18.90
C LYS A 87 -5.15 -7.12 19.46
N GLU A 88 -5.57 -6.94 20.70
CA GLU A 88 -6.53 -7.85 21.36
C GLU A 88 -7.89 -7.80 20.67
N GLN A 89 -8.40 -6.60 20.42
CA GLN A 89 -9.67 -6.38 19.72
C GLN A 89 -9.61 -6.95 18.29
N LYS A 90 -8.52 -6.73 17.58
CA LYS A 90 -8.32 -7.29 16.24
C LYS A 90 -8.29 -8.81 16.27
N ARG A 91 -7.57 -9.41 17.22
CA ARG A 91 -7.51 -10.87 17.37
C ARG A 91 -8.89 -11.47 17.65
N GLU A 92 -9.69 -10.83 18.51
CA GLU A 92 -11.07 -11.24 18.77
C GLU A 92 -11.90 -11.17 17.49
N ALA A 93 -11.83 -10.07 16.74
CA ALA A 93 -12.55 -9.89 15.49
C ALA A 93 -12.15 -10.94 14.43
N TYR A 94 -10.85 -11.24 14.29
CA TYR A 94 -10.38 -12.26 13.34
C TYR A 94 -10.75 -13.70 13.76
N ASN A 95 -11.01 -13.95 15.03
CA ASN A 95 -11.46 -15.26 15.51
C ASN A 95 -12.95 -15.52 15.28
N ALA A 96 -13.73 -14.52 14.89
CA ALA A 96 -15.13 -14.69 14.53
C ALA A 96 -15.28 -15.54 13.25
N ASP A 97 -16.45 -16.15 13.04
CA ASP A 97 -16.73 -16.95 11.84
C ASP A 97 -16.71 -16.11 10.57
N ILE A 98 -17.18 -14.86 10.66
CA ILE A 98 -17.19 -13.89 9.59
C ILE A 98 -16.55 -12.59 10.09
N THR A 99 -15.55 -12.08 9.38
CA THR A 99 -14.85 -10.83 9.74
C THR A 99 -15.01 -9.80 8.61
N TYR A 100 -15.61 -8.66 8.94
CA TYR A 100 -15.68 -7.49 8.06
C TYR A 100 -14.48 -6.56 8.28
N GLY A 101 -14.01 -5.91 7.24
CA GLY A 101 -12.94 -4.91 7.33
C GLY A 101 -12.59 -4.32 5.97
N THR A 102 -11.70 -3.34 5.99
CA THR A 102 -11.21 -2.74 4.74
C THR A 102 -10.01 -3.51 4.18
N ASN A 103 -9.80 -3.40 2.87
CA ASN A 103 -8.60 -3.93 2.20
C ASN A 103 -7.31 -3.47 2.89
N ASN A 104 -7.26 -2.19 3.30
CA ASN A 104 -6.09 -1.61 3.96
C ASN A 104 -5.84 -2.23 5.34
N GLU A 105 -6.85 -2.37 6.18
CA GLU A 105 -6.70 -2.98 7.51
C GLU A 105 -6.26 -4.45 7.41
N PHE A 106 -6.89 -5.24 6.55
CA PHE A 106 -6.48 -6.64 6.30
C PHE A 106 -5.04 -6.72 5.78
N GLY A 107 -4.68 -5.86 4.83
CA GLY A 107 -3.35 -5.86 4.24
C GLY A 107 -2.27 -5.39 5.21
N PHE A 108 -2.50 -4.33 5.98
CA PHE A 108 -1.56 -3.87 6.99
C PHE A 108 -1.41 -4.86 8.15
N ASP A 109 -2.49 -5.54 8.56
CA ASP A 109 -2.40 -6.57 9.59
C ASP A 109 -1.64 -7.80 9.08
N TYR A 110 -1.84 -8.19 7.81
CA TYR A 110 -1.03 -9.23 7.17
C TYR A 110 0.46 -8.89 7.16
N LEU A 111 0.81 -7.66 6.78
CA LEU A 111 2.20 -7.23 6.79
C LEU A 111 2.78 -7.25 8.20
N ARG A 112 2.04 -6.72 9.20
CA ARG A 112 2.48 -6.73 10.62
C ARG A 112 2.67 -8.15 11.14
N ASP A 113 1.76 -9.07 10.81
CA ASP A 113 1.84 -10.46 11.22
C ASP A 113 3.03 -11.21 10.62
N ASN A 114 3.51 -10.79 9.43
CA ASN A 114 4.72 -11.33 8.83
C ASN A 114 6.02 -10.75 9.41
N MET A 115 5.93 -9.69 10.21
CA MET A 115 7.07 -9.07 10.89
C MET A 115 7.26 -9.56 12.33
N VAL A 116 6.29 -10.29 12.92
CA VAL A 116 6.39 -10.77 14.29
C VAL A 116 7.32 -11.98 14.40
N ILE A 117 8.04 -12.08 15.52
CA ILE A 117 8.98 -13.17 15.81
C ILE A 117 8.22 -14.42 16.30
N TYR A 118 7.16 -14.23 17.10
CA TYR A 118 6.42 -15.34 17.70
C TYR A 118 5.03 -15.47 17.11
N LYS A 119 4.62 -16.70 16.81
CA LYS A 119 3.27 -17.02 16.26
C LYS A 119 2.13 -16.46 17.14
N LYS A 120 2.30 -16.44 18.46
CA LYS A 120 1.30 -15.89 19.40
C LYS A 120 1.03 -14.38 19.24
N ASP A 121 1.96 -13.66 18.61
CA ASP A 121 1.84 -12.21 18.41
C ASP A 121 1.08 -11.83 17.14
N LYS A 122 0.73 -12.82 16.32
CA LYS A 122 -0.15 -12.64 15.17
C LYS A 122 -1.57 -12.32 15.61
N VAL A 123 -2.23 -11.48 14.84
CA VAL A 123 -3.64 -11.14 15.04
C VAL A 123 -4.56 -11.92 14.09
N GLN A 124 -4.10 -12.16 12.86
CA GLN A 124 -4.86 -12.92 11.87
C GLN A 124 -4.65 -14.42 12.05
N ARG A 125 -5.69 -15.18 11.70
CA ARG A 125 -5.60 -16.62 11.47
C ARG A 125 -5.40 -16.92 9.97
N GLU A 126 -5.43 -18.18 9.57
CA GLU A 126 -5.30 -18.59 8.18
C GLU A 126 -6.42 -18.00 7.30
N HIS A 127 -6.08 -17.67 6.05
CA HIS A 127 -7.03 -17.15 5.08
C HIS A 127 -7.67 -18.30 4.32
N ALA A 128 -8.97 -18.53 4.57
CA ALA A 128 -9.71 -19.62 3.94
C ALA A 128 -10.59 -19.15 2.78
N PHE A 129 -11.34 -18.07 2.99
CA PHE A 129 -12.26 -17.52 2.01
C PHE A 129 -12.42 -16.01 2.18
N ALA A 130 -12.48 -15.29 1.07
CA ALA A 130 -12.72 -13.85 1.07
C ALA A 130 -13.76 -13.46 0.03
N ILE A 131 -14.63 -12.53 0.38
CA ILE A 131 -15.54 -11.84 -0.52
C ILE A 131 -15.06 -10.40 -0.60
N VAL A 132 -14.75 -9.91 -1.80
CA VAL A 132 -14.33 -8.53 -2.02
C VAL A 132 -15.49 -7.77 -2.66
N ASP A 133 -16.05 -6.81 -1.91
CA ASP A 133 -17.08 -5.91 -2.41
C ASP A 133 -16.40 -4.74 -3.15
N GLU A 134 -17.05 -4.24 -4.21
CA GLU A 134 -16.49 -3.17 -5.07
C GLU A 134 -15.07 -3.49 -5.57
N VAL A 135 -14.94 -4.68 -6.16
CA VAL A 135 -13.66 -5.26 -6.58
C VAL A 135 -12.89 -4.42 -7.61
N ASP A 136 -13.58 -3.66 -8.44
CA ASP A 136 -13.03 -2.69 -9.38
C ASP A 136 -12.26 -1.58 -8.65
N SER A 137 -12.85 -1.00 -7.61
CA SER A 137 -12.18 -0.01 -6.78
C SER A 137 -10.92 -0.60 -6.09
N ILE A 138 -11.07 -1.76 -5.45
CA ILE A 138 -10.02 -2.34 -4.61
C ILE A 138 -8.88 -2.96 -5.43
N LEU A 139 -9.21 -3.75 -6.47
CA LEU A 139 -8.21 -4.54 -7.21
C LEU A 139 -7.76 -3.89 -8.53
N ILE A 140 -8.37 -2.78 -8.95
CA ILE A 140 -7.98 -2.05 -10.16
C ILE A 140 -7.54 -0.64 -9.79
N ASP A 141 -8.42 0.20 -9.24
CA ASP A 141 -8.12 1.62 -9.02
C ASP A 141 -7.05 1.83 -7.94
N GLU A 142 -7.15 1.13 -6.80
CA GLU A 142 -6.21 1.23 -5.71
C GLU A 142 -5.05 0.21 -5.78
N ALA A 143 -5.08 -0.72 -6.73
CA ALA A 143 -4.10 -1.82 -6.82
C ALA A 143 -2.65 -1.35 -7.01
N ARG A 144 -2.44 -0.15 -7.53
CA ARG A 144 -1.11 0.43 -7.76
C ARG A 144 -0.51 1.06 -6.51
N THR A 145 -1.31 1.33 -5.48
CA THR A 145 -0.82 1.93 -4.23
C THR A 145 -0.25 0.85 -3.32
N PRO A 146 1.07 0.78 -3.11
CA PRO A 146 1.66 -0.24 -2.25
C PRO A 146 1.31 0.02 -0.79
N LEU A 147 1.01 -1.05 -0.05
CA LEU A 147 0.93 -1.00 1.41
C LEU A 147 2.35 -1.05 1.98
N ILE A 148 2.80 0.02 2.63
CA ILE A 148 4.15 0.13 3.18
C ILE A 148 4.07 0.31 4.69
N ILE A 149 4.74 -0.57 5.44
CA ILE A 149 5.03 -0.39 6.85
C ILE A 149 6.48 0.09 6.97
N SER A 150 6.68 1.20 7.64
CA SER A 150 7.98 1.77 7.86
C SER A 150 8.12 2.20 9.31
N GLY A 151 9.33 2.12 9.82
CA GLY A 151 9.70 2.56 11.14
C GLY A 151 10.66 3.75 11.07
N GLN A 152 10.89 4.39 12.23
CA GLN A 152 11.94 5.38 12.34
C GLN A 152 13.29 4.68 12.11
N GLY A 153 13.93 4.97 10.99
CA GLY A 153 15.31 4.53 10.72
C GLY A 153 16.30 5.28 11.60
N ASP A 154 17.52 4.77 11.68
CA ASP A 154 18.60 5.44 12.38
C ASP A 154 18.80 6.87 11.87
N LYS A 155 19.05 7.80 12.80
CA LYS A 155 19.19 9.24 12.51
C LYS A 155 20.43 9.52 11.65
N SER A 156 20.32 9.33 10.35
CA SER A 156 21.38 9.65 9.38
C SER A 156 21.19 11.03 8.73
N THR A 157 20.77 12.03 9.50
CA THR A 157 20.53 13.39 9.00
C THR A 157 21.76 14.05 8.35
N LYS A 158 22.97 13.70 8.79
CA LYS A 158 24.21 14.25 8.23
C LYS A 158 24.47 13.75 6.80
N LEU A 159 24.23 12.46 6.52
CA LEU A 159 24.47 11.90 5.18
C LEU A 159 23.49 12.44 4.15
N TYR A 160 22.23 12.64 4.50
CA TYR A 160 21.27 13.30 3.59
C TYR A 160 21.69 14.70 3.20
N SER A 161 22.11 15.51 4.18
CA SER A 161 22.57 16.88 3.90
C SER A 161 23.88 16.92 3.08
N LEU A 162 24.77 15.95 3.29
CA LEU A 162 26.01 15.86 2.50
C LEU A 162 25.71 15.40 1.07
N ALA A 163 24.86 14.38 0.91
CA ALA A 163 24.46 13.88 -0.39
C ALA A 163 23.69 14.95 -1.20
N ASP A 164 22.79 15.72 -0.56
CA ASP A 164 22.09 16.83 -1.22
C ASP A 164 23.06 17.93 -1.71
N ARG A 165 23.99 18.35 -0.86
CA ARG A 165 25.03 19.32 -1.28
C ARG A 165 25.84 18.79 -2.46
N PHE A 166 26.21 17.52 -2.42
CA PHE A 166 26.95 16.90 -3.52
C PHE A 166 26.09 16.83 -4.80
N ALA A 167 24.85 16.38 -4.72
CA ALA A 167 23.93 16.29 -5.87
C ALA A 167 23.76 17.63 -6.58
N LYS A 168 23.70 18.74 -5.84
CA LYS A 168 23.64 20.11 -6.39
C LYS A 168 24.89 20.54 -7.16
N THR A 169 26.01 19.85 -6.99
CA THR A 169 27.25 20.12 -7.76
C THR A 169 27.32 19.33 -9.09
N LEU A 170 26.43 18.35 -9.26
CA LEU A 170 26.40 17.48 -10.42
C LEU A 170 25.63 18.12 -11.59
N LYS A 171 26.07 17.81 -12.81
CA LYS A 171 25.42 18.26 -14.05
C LYS A 171 24.35 17.26 -14.50
N PRO A 172 23.05 17.63 -14.49
CA PRO A 172 21.99 16.75 -15.00
C PRO A 172 21.96 16.70 -16.53
N VAL A 173 21.55 15.57 -17.08
CA VAL A 173 21.11 15.41 -18.45
C VAL A 173 19.73 14.78 -18.46
N THR A 174 18.77 15.44 -19.11
CA THR A 174 17.40 14.96 -19.19
C THR A 174 17.19 14.24 -20.51
N VAL A 175 16.63 13.03 -20.45
CA VAL A 175 16.18 12.25 -21.59
C VAL A 175 14.68 11.96 -21.46
N VAL A 176 13.96 11.92 -22.58
CA VAL A 176 12.52 11.66 -22.58
C VAL A 176 12.24 10.19 -22.28
N GLU A 177 13.11 9.30 -22.76
CA GLU A 177 13.06 7.85 -22.54
C GLU A 177 14.46 7.28 -22.67
N MET A 178 14.90 6.47 -21.73
CA MET A 178 16.16 5.72 -21.86
C MET A 178 15.92 4.51 -22.77
N ASP A 179 16.62 4.47 -23.90
CA ASP A 179 16.71 3.27 -24.70
C ASP A 179 17.82 2.38 -24.10
N ASP A 180 17.48 1.12 -23.76
CA ASP A 180 18.42 0.14 -23.15
C ASP A 180 19.67 -0.13 -24.01
N LYS A 181 19.66 0.33 -25.27
CA LYS A 181 20.75 0.19 -26.25
C LYS A 181 21.54 1.46 -26.50
N ALA A 182 21.13 2.60 -25.95
CA ALA A 182 21.88 3.84 -26.08
C ALA A 182 23.10 3.79 -25.18
N ASP A 183 24.26 4.11 -25.75
CA ASP A 183 25.54 4.20 -25.04
C ASP A 183 25.46 5.39 -24.06
N ASN A 184 25.06 5.14 -22.81
CA ASN A 184 24.94 6.15 -21.76
C ASN A 184 26.27 6.89 -21.48
N ASP A 185 27.38 6.38 -22.02
CA ASP A 185 28.71 6.95 -21.92
C ASP A 185 28.94 8.18 -22.83
N LEU A 186 28.06 8.41 -23.81
CA LEU A 186 28.16 9.55 -24.75
C LEU A 186 27.45 10.81 -24.23
N LEU A 187 26.71 10.72 -23.15
CA LEU A 187 25.99 11.86 -22.57
C LEU A 187 26.93 12.69 -21.67
N ASP A 188 27.12 13.96 -22.02
CA ASP A 188 27.97 14.91 -21.27
C ASP A 188 27.27 15.40 -19.99
N GLY A 189 27.15 14.50 -19.01
CA GLY A 189 26.54 14.77 -17.69
C GLY A 189 26.97 13.81 -16.60
N ASP A 190 26.66 14.16 -15.37
CA ASP A 190 27.02 13.39 -14.19
C ASP A 190 25.89 12.45 -13.74
N TYR A 191 24.65 12.79 -14.08
CA TYR A 191 23.51 11.89 -13.90
C TYR A 191 22.45 12.13 -14.97
N ILE A 192 21.71 11.09 -15.29
CA ILE A 192 20.65 11.07 -16.30
C ILE A 192 19.30 11.09 -15.59
N ILE A 193 18.41 11.95 -16.03
CA ILE A 193 17.02 12.02 -15.62
C ILE A 193 16.16 11.44 -16.74
N ASP A 194 15.44 10.36 -16.46
CA ASP A 194 14.38 9.83 -17.32
C ASP A 194 13.04 10.42 -16.87
N GLU A 195 12.49 11.32 -17.69
CA GLU A 195 11.22 11.99 -17.33
C GLU A 195 10.03 11.05 -17.38
N LYS A 196 10.04 10.06 -18.27
CA LYS A 196 8.93 9.10 -18.42
C LYS A 196 8.90 8.08 -17.30
N ALA A 197 10.07 7.52 -16.98
CA ALA A 197 10.21 6.56 -15.87
C ALA A 197 10.29 7.23 -14.49
N LYS A 198 10.41 8.57 -14.43
CA LYS A 198 10.65 9.34 -13.20
C LYS A 198 11.82 8.79 -12.37
N THR A 199 12.90 8.46 -13.02
CA THR A 199 14.13 7.96 -12.40
C THR A 199 15.33 8.89 -12.64
N ALA A 200 16.30 8.81 -11.74
CA ALA A 200 17.59 9.48 -11.88
C ALA A 200 18.71 8.48 -11.60
N THR A 201 19.71 8.43 -12.48
CA THR A 201 20.79 7.45 -12.39
C THR A 201 22.14 8.13 -12.65
N LEU A 202 23.16 7.83 -11.81
CA LEU A 202 24.51 8.34 -12.00
C LEU A 202 25.15 7.76 -13.27
N THR A 203 25.85 8.60 -14.02
CA THR A 203 26.75 8.17 -15.09
C THR A 203 28.10 7.72 -14.51
N LYS A 204 28.95 7.14 -15.35
CA LYS A 204 30.34 6.82 -14.95
C LYS A 204 31.11 8.05 -14.47
N SER A 205 30.84 9.22 -15.04
CA SER A 205 31.42 10.51 -14.59
C SER A 205 30.92 10.87 -13.19
N GLY A 206 29.61 10.75 -12.96
CA GLY A 206 29.00 11.03 -11.65
C GLY A 206 29.48 10.08 -10.56
N VAL A 207 29.63 8.79 -10.84
CA VAL A 207 30.20 7.82 -9.90
C VAL A 207 31.62 8.19 -9.51
N LYS A 208 32.50 8.48 -10.46
CA LYS A 208 33.89 8.92 -10.17
C LYS A 208 33.95 10.20 -9.34
N LYS A 209 33.06 11.15 -9.59
CA LYS A 209 32.95 12.38 -8.78
C LYS A 209 32.47 12.06 -7.37
N ALA A 210 31.53 11.15 -7.20
CA ALA A 210 31.05 10.72 -5.88
C ALA A 210 32.16 10.01 -5.10
N GLU A 211 32.85 9.07 -5.71
CA GLU A 211 34.00 8.37 -5.09
C GLU A 211 35.07 9.33 -4.60
N LYS A 212 35.39 10.33 -5.40
CA LYS A 212 36.37 11.38 -5.04
C LYS A 212 35.83 12.29 -3.93
N ALA A 213 34.57 12.70 -3.98
CA ALA A 213 33.97 13.64 -3.03
C ALA A 213 33.81 13.02 -1.64
N PHE A 214 33.50 11.73 -1.57
CA PHE A 214 33.30 10.99 -0.32
C PHE A 214 34.51 10.16 0.11
N ASN A 215 35.62 10.23 -0.65
CA ASN A 215 36.88 9.51 -0.39
C ASN A 215 36.68 7.99 -0.26
N VAL A 216 35.90 7.39 -1.17
CA VAL A 216 35.66 5.95 -1.26
C VAL A 216 36.29 5.40 -2.54
N ILE A 217 36.76 4.15 -2.51
CA ILE A 217 37.45 3.52 -3.65
C ILE A 217 36.44 3.06 -4.69
N ASN A 218 35.34 2.48 -4.23
CA ASN A 218 34.26 1.97 -5.08
C ASN A 218 32.91 2.24 -4.40
N LEU A 219 32.08 3.04 -5.05
CA LEU A 219 30.76 3.41 -4.52
C LEU A 219 29.80 2.21 -4.45
N MET A 220 30.00 1.19 -5.28
CA MET A 220 29.13 0.02 -5.37
C MET A 220 29.51 -1.12 -4.41
N ASP A 221 30.54 -0.97 -3.61
CA ASP A 221 30.89 -1.96 -2.59
C ASP A 221 29.83 -2.05 -1.49
N ALA A 222 29.70 -3.23 -0.89
CA ALA A 222 28.73 -3.49 0.18
C ALA A 222 28.82 -2.49 1.36
N ASP A 223 30.02 -2.10 1.71
CA ASP A 223 30.27 -1.13 2.80
C ASP A 223 29.81 0.29 2.45
N ASN A 224 29.69 0.62 1.17
CA ASN A 224 29.31 1.94 0.66
C ASN A 224 27.85 2.00 0.19
N MET A 225 27.07 0.90 0.29
CA MET A 225 25.68 0.84 -0.17
C MET A 225 24.79 1.92 0.47
N THR A 226 24.99 2.21 1.75
CA THR A 226 24.27 3.27 2.46
C THR A 226 24.53 4.65 1.86
N LEU A 227 25.81 4.93 1.54
CA LEU A 227 26.21 6.17 0.89
C LEU A 227 25.64 6.27 -0.54
N ALA A 228 25.74 5.19 -1.33
CA ALA A 228 25.20 5.11 -2.68
C ALA A 228 23.67 5.34 -2.66
N HIS A 229 22.96 4.76 -1.69
CA HIS A 229 21.54 5.00 -1.51
C HIS A 229 21.23 6.48 -1.26
N HIS A 230 21.94 7.14 -0.36
CA HIS A 230 21.72 8.57 -0.05
C HIS A 230 22.01 9.47 -1.26
N ILE A 231 23.06 9.17 -2.04
CA ILE A 231 23.36 9.91 -3.25
C ILE A 231 22.25 9.73 -4.31
N ASN A 232 21.80 8.49 -4.51
CA ASN A 232 20.70 8.19 -5.45
C ASN A 232 19.41 8.91 -5.05
N GLN A 233 19.07 8.93 -3.77
CA GLN A 233 17.90 9.69 -3.29
C GLN A 233 18.08 11.21 -3.50
N ALA A 234 19.27 11.73 -3.28
CA ALA A 234 19.55 13.15 -3.47
C ALA A 234 19.47 13.59 -4.94
N ILE A 235 19.99 12.81 -5.89
CA ILE A 235 19.86 13.12 -7.33
C ILE A 235 18.40 12.99 -7.80
N LYS A 236 17.65 12.00 -7.27
CA LYS A 236 16.23 11.87 -7.56
C LYS A 236 15.43 13.07 -7.02
N ALA A 237 15.69 13.49 -5.77
CA ALA A 237 15.03 14.64 -5.18
C ALA A 237 15.31 15.95 -5.93
N ASN A 238 16.56 16.16 -6.39
CA ASN A 238 16.94 17.37 -7.11
C ASN A 238 16.56 17.36 -8.59
N GLY A 239 16.57 16.19 -9.24
CA GLY A 239 16.35 16.06 -10.68
C GLY A 239 14.91 15.76 -11.09
N VAL A 240 14.21 14.92 -10.31
CA VAL A 240 12.90 14.39 -10.71
C VAL A 240 11.75 15.05 -9.96
N MET A 241 11.89 15.28 -8.63
CA MET A 241 10.79 15.75 -7.79
C MET A 241 10.51 17.23 -8.01
N LYS A 242 9.30 17.56 -8.45
CA LYS A 242 8.84 18.93 -8.74
C LYS A 242 7.87 19.42 -7.66
N LYS A 243 8.15 20.61 -7.11
CA LYS A 243 7.23 21.28 -6.17
C LYS A 243 5.88 21.53 -6.85
N ASP A 244 4.81 21.41 -6.09
CA ASP A 244 3.41 21.59 -6.50
C ASP A 244 2.90 20.55 -7.51
N ILE A 245 3.72 19.50 -7.80
CA ILE A 245 3.35 18.35 -8.61
C ILE A 245 3.55 17.07 -7.78
N ASP A 246 4.78 16.78 -7.36
CA ASP A 246 5.13 15.56 -6.63
C ASP A 246 5.11 15.77 -5.11
N TYR A 247 5.19 17.03 -4.66
CA TYR A 247 5.06 17.42 -3.25
C TYR A 247 4.57 18.86 -3.11
N VAL A 248 3.95 19.15 -1.98
CA VAL A 248 3.56 20.51 -1.58
C VAL A 248 4.24 20.88 -0.26
N VAL A 249 4.42 22.18 -0.01
CA VAL A 249 4.96 22.66 1.27
C VAL A 249 3.83 23.41 1.99
N ASN A 250 3.45 22.91 3.16
CA ASN A 250 2.44 23.52 4.03
C ASN A 250 3.02 23.70 5.43
N ASP A 251 2.92 24.91 5.97
CA ASP A 251 3.43 25.26 7.30
C ASP A 251 4.91 24.87 7.58
N GLY A 252 5.74 24.87 6.50
CA GLY A 252 7.14 24.49 6.58
C GLY A 252 7.39 22.98 6.53
N GLU A 253 6.36 22.17 6.40
CA GLU A 253 6.44 20.72 6.20
C GLU A 253 6.25 20.33 4.74
N VAL A 254 7.02 19.34 4.29
CA VAL A 254 6.90 18.78 2.94
C VAL A 254 5.87 17.66 2.99
N LEU A 255 4.79 17.79 2.23
CA LEU A 255 3.74 16.81 2.07
C LEU A 255 3.83 16.21 0.67
N ILE A 256 3.93 14.90 0.58
CA ILE A 256 4.04 14.19 -0.69
C ILE A 256 2.66 14.04 -1.32
N VAL A 257 2.60 14.26 -2.62
CA VAL A 257 1.42 14.00 -3.44
C VAL A 257 1.53 12.59 -4.02
N ASP A 258 0.48 11.81 -3.87
CA ASP A 258 0.41 10.48 -4.49
C ASP A 258 0.34 10.60 -6.01
N GLU A 259 1.24 9.95 -6.69
CA GLU A 259 1.40 10.03 -8.14
C GLU A 259 0.16 9.51 -8.90
N PHE A 260 -0.58 8.57 -8.33
CA PHE A 260 -1.72 7.94 -8.99
C PHE A 260 -3.05 8.63 -8.71
N THR A 261 -3.25 9.08 -7.47
CA THR A 261 -4.51 9.69 -7.04
C THR A 261 -4.48 11.20 -7.02
N GLY A 262 -3.29 11.83 -7.07
CA GLY A 262 -3.11 13.26 -6.91
C GLY A 262 -3.45 13.78 -5.50
N ARG A 263 -3.65 12.88 -4.52
CA ARG A 263 -4.01 13.26 -3.15
C ARG A 263 -2.77 13.49 -2.30
N ILE A 264 -2.87 14.42 -1.38
CA ILE A 264 -1.85 14.65 -0.35
C ILE A 264 -1.86 13.45 0.59
N MET A 265 -0.68 12.84 0.75
CA MET A 265 -0.54 11.67 1.62
C MET A 265 -0.59 12.06 3.11
N PRO A 266 -1.09 11.16 3.99
CA PRO A 266 -1.08 11.40 5.43
C PRO A 266 0.30 11.73 5.97
N VAL A 267 0.37 12.54 7.01
CA VAL A 267 1.62 13.03 7.63
C VAL A 267 2.60 11.90 7.98
N SER A 268 2.11 10.77 8.46
CA SER A 268 2.94 9.60 8.79
C SER A 268 3.69 9.04 7.57
N TYR A 269 3.02 8.94 6.41
CA TYR A 269 3.63 8.48 5.17
C TYR A 269 4.56 9.53 4.57
N THR A 270 4.17 10.80 4.68
CA THR A 270 4.99 11.94 4.25
C THR A 270 6.28 12.04 5.03
N HIS A 271 6.25 11.82 6.35
CA HIS A 271 7.45 11.83 7.19
C HIS A 271 8.46 10.75 6.77
N LEU A 272 7.99 9.61 6.30
CA LEU A 272 8.85 8.53 5.83
C LEU A 272 9.55 8.87 4.51
N ARG A 273 8.79 9.36 3.52
CA ARG A 273 9.35 9.80 2.25
C ARG A 273 10.09 11.14 2.35
N ALA A 274 9.68 12.05 3.22
CA ALA A 274 10.35 13.33 3.43
C ALA A 274 11.76 13.17 4.02
N HIS A 275 12.04 12.08 4.73
CA HIS A 275 13.42 11.73 5.10
C HIS A 275 14.25 11.35 3.87
N GLU A 276 13.62 10.87 2.80
CA GLU A 276 14.27 10.56 1.52
C GLU A 276 14.41 11.79 0.61
N THR A 277 13.57 12.82 0.79
CA THR A 277 13.44 13.95 -0.16
C THR A 277 13.64 15.33 0.47
N ARG A 278 14.08 15.45 1.74
CA ARG A 278 14.23 16.76 2.39
C ARG A 278 15.13 17.70 1.60
N ARG A 279 14.51 18.71 1.04
CA ARG A 279 15.12 19.96 0.59
C ARG A 279 15.11 20.99 1.72
#